data_cef5bec948fd6084c3f6890dfe68c97c
#
_entry.id   cef5bec948fd6084c3f6890dfe68c97c
#
_cell.length_a   1.000
_cell.length_b   1.000
_cell.length_c   1.000
_cell.angle_alpha   90.00
_cell.angle_beta   90.00
_cell.angle_gamma   90.00
#
_symmetry.space_group_name_H-M   'P 1'
#
loop_
_entity.id
_entity.type
_entity.pdbx_description
1 polymer ?
#
loop_
_entity_poly.entity_id
_entity_poly.type
_entity_poly.pdbx_seq_one_letter_code
_entity_poly.pdbx_strand_id
1 'polypeptide(L)'
;MNEQASIVRTGRKFDQVLEGAREVFMADGFEGASVDDIARAAGVSKATLYSYFPDKRLLFMEVARNECARQADAPMDLVGACCTPRDVLCAAGRHILSVSLSEFGLRMFRICVAEADRFPDLGRQFYESGPMVVRARLRDYLKGAAARGELQIEDFDLAADQFAELCRADLVPRLIFNIDTEFSAEERERVIAGAVELFLARYGV
;
A
#
# COMPACT_ATOMS: atom_id res chain seq x y z
N MET A 1 -18.29 -12.68 -23.84
CA MET A 1 -17.39 -13.76 -23.39
C MET A 1 -16.01 -13.14 -23.34
N ASN A 2 -15.58 -12.66 -22.15
CA ASN A 2 -14.23 -12.14 -21.93
C ASN A 2 -13.36 -13.35 -21.51
N GLU A 3 -12.54 -13.83 -22.43
CA GLU A 3 -11.39 -14.66 -22.11
C GLU A 3 -10.41 -13.79 -21.31
N GLN A 4 -10.46 -13.88 -19.98
CA GLN A 4 -9.36 -13.43 -19.16
C GLN A 4 -8.17 -14.32 -19.49
N ALA A 5 -7.24 -13.79 -20.29
CA ALA A 5 -5.96 -14.43 -20.53
C ALA A 5 -5.32 -14.72 -19.14
N SER A 6 -5.19 -15.99 -18.80
CA SER A 6 -4.58 -16.40 -17.55
C SER A 6 -3.10 -16.02 -17.58
N ILE A 7 -2.73 -15.00 -16.82
CA ILE A 7 -1.33 -14.62 -16.62
C ILE A 7 -0.62 -15.80 -15.96
N VAL A 8 0.43 -16.32 -16.60
CA VAL A 8 1.32 -17.33 -15.99
C VAL A 8 2.18 -16.63 -14.95
N ARG A 9 1.80 -16.75 -13.69
CA ARG A 9 2.36 -16.00 -12.55
C ARG A 9 3.56 -16.65 -11.88
N THR A 10 4.35 -17.42 -12.61
CA THR A 10 5.50 -18.14 -12.02
C THR A 10 6.67 -18.25 -12.99
N GLY A 11 7.90 -18.17 -12.42
CA GLY A 11 9.15 -18.43 -13.09
C GLY A 11 10.11 -17.26 -13.13
N ARG A 12 11.42 -17.56 -13.20
CA ARG A 12 12.51 -16.56 -13.18
C ARG A 12 12.31 -15.40 -14.15
N LYS A 13 11.80 -15.66 -15.37
CA LYS A 13 11.57 -14.60 -16.36
C LYS A 13 10.36 -13.71 -16.00
N PHE A 14 9.36 -14.26 -15.33
CA PHE A 14 8.23 -13.49 -14.82
C PHE A 14 8.71 -12.47 -13.77
N ASP A 15 9.52 -12.92 -12.80
CA ASP A 15 10.09 -12.05 -11.77
C ASP A 15 11.00 -10.96 -12.36
N GLN A 16 11.81 -11.31 -13.37
CA GLN A 16 12.64 -10.35 -14.11
C GLN A 16 11.78 -9.28 -14.81
N VAL A 17 10.66 -9.66 -15.42
CA VAL A 17 9.74 -8.71 -16.07
C VAL A 17 9.11 -7.79 -15.04
N LEU A 18 8.69 -8.30 -13.88
CA LEU A 18 8.13 -7.48 -12.82
C LEU A 18 9.14 -6.46 -12.26
N GLU A 19 10.39 -6.89 -12.02
CA GLU A 19 11.42 -5.99 -11.47
C GLU A 19 11.80 -4.91 -12.49
N GLY A 20 12.06 -5.28 -13.76
CA GLY A 20 12.33 -4.30 -14.81
C GLY A 20 11.16 -3.33 -15.06
N ALA A 21 9.93 -3.83 -14.97
CA ALA A 21 8.75 -2.98 -15.07
C ALA A 21 8.64 -2.02 -13.87
N ARG A 22 8.92 -2.50 -12.66
CA ARG A 22 8.95 -1.69 -11.46
C ARG A 22 9.94 -0.54 -11.60
N GLU A 23 11.19 -0.82 -12.03
CA GLU A 23 12.20 0.21 -12.23
C GLU A 23 11.72 1.30 -13.21
N VAL A 24 11.21 0.90 -14.38
CA VAL A 24 10.79 1.85 -15.42
C VAL A 24 9.54 2.64 -15.01
N PHE A 25 8.54 1.98 -14.41
CA PHE A 25 7.36 2.69 -13.92
C PHE A 25 7.69 3.69 -12.80
N MET A 26 8.69 3.37 -11.97
CA MET A 26 9.14 4.29 -10.92
C MET A 26 9.93 5.47 -11.47
N ALA A 27 10.68 5.29 -12.55
CA ALA A 27 11.44 6.37 -13.17
C ALA A 27 10.56 7.29 -14.02
N ASP A 28 9.76 6.71 -14.92
CA ASP A 28 9.11 7.42 -16.02
C ASP A 28 7.58 7.60 -15.83
N GLY A 29 7.02 6.98 -14.77
CA GLY A 29 5.57 6.92 -14.57
C GLY A 29 4.89 5.95 -15.52
N PHE A 30 3.54 5.87 -15.44
CA PHE A 30 2.79 4.92 -16.27
C PHE A 30 2.80 5.30 -17.76
N GLU A 31 2.54 6.57 -18.09
CA GLU A 31 2.47 7.02 -19.48
C GLU A 31 3.86 7.06 -20.15
N GLY A 32 4.89 7.53 -19.44
CA GLY A 32 6.26 7.61 -19.95
C GLY A 32 6.95 6.26 -20.14
N ALA A 33 6.54 5.24 -19.39
CA ALA A 33 7.12 3.91 -19.47
C ALA A 33 6.80 3.25 -20.80
N SER A 34 7.83 2.95 -21.60
CA SER A 34 7.66 2.18 -22.84
C SER A 34 7.89 0.68 -22.60
N VAL A 35 7.18 -0.15 -23.37
CA VAL A 35 7.38 -1.62 -23.34
C VAL A 35 8.81 -1.99 -23.75
N ASP A 36 9.47 -1.17 -24.57
CA ASP A 36 10.85 -1.35 -24.98
C ASP A 36 11.83 -1.17 -23.84
N ASP A 37 11.63 -0.13 -23.06
CA ASP A 37 12.48 0.17 -21.91
C ASP A 37 12.27 -0.88 -20.82
N ILE A 38 11.04 -1.31 -20.59
CA ILE A 38 10.72 -2.40 -19.66
C ILE A 38 11.38 -3.71 -20.09
N ALA A 39 11.27 -4.10 -21.37
CA ALA A 39 11.91 -5.32 -21.86
C ALA A 39 13.43 -5.27 -21.74
N ARG A 40 14.04 -4.10 -21.97
CA ARG A 40 15.48 -3.85 -21.81
C ARG A 40 15.90 -3.94 -20.33
N ALA A 41 15.19 -3.27 -19.43
CA ALA A 41 15.46 -3.32 -17.99
C ALA A 41 15.31 -4.74 -17.43
N ALA A 42 14.29 -5.47 -17.88
CA ALA A 42 14.06 -6.86 -17.49
C ALA A 42 15.06 -7.87 -18.12
N GLY A 43 15.86 -7.47 -19.09
CA GLY A 43 16.75 -8.38 -19.82
C GLY A 43 16.01 -9.48 -20.59
N VAL A 44 14.82 -9.18 -21.11
CA VAL A 44 13.99 -10.12 -21.88
C VAL A 44 13.63 -9.55 -23.25
N SER A 45 13.18 -10.42 -24.17
CA SER A 45 12.60 -9.96 -25.45
C SER A 45 11.19 -9.39 -25.25
N LYS A 46 10.77 -8.45 -26.11
CA LYS A 46 9.36 -7.98 -26.15
C LYS A 46 8.37 -9.14 -26.28
N ALA A 47 8.68 -10.15 -27.08
CA ALA A 47 7.82 -11.31 -27.25
C ALA A 47 7.65 -12.07 -25.92
N THR A 48 8.73 -12.20 -25.14
CA THR A 48 8.67 -12.78 -23.80
C THR A 48 7.81 -11.94 -22.87
N LEU A 49 7.97 -10.61 -22.88
CA LEU A 49 7.15 -9.71 -22.06
C LEU A 49 5.66 -9.83 -22.41
N TYR A 50 5.32 -9.77 -23.70
CA TYR A 50 3.93 -9.89 -24.17
C TYR A 50 3.32 -11.28 -23.93
N SER A 51 4.14 -12.33 -23.82
CA SER A 51 3.64 -13.67 -23.46
C SER A 51 3.13 -13.73 -22.02
N TYR A 52 3.68 -12.89 -21.10
CA TYR A 52 3.21 -12.78 -19.72
C TYR A 52 2.14 -11.70 -19.57
N PHE A 53 2.35 -10.55 -20.21
CA PHE A 53 1.50 -9.36 -20.04
C PHE A 53 1.14 -8.79 -21.43
N PRO A 54 -0.02 -9.13 -21.97
CA PRO A 54 -0.47 -8.63 -23.27
C PRO A 54 -0.72 -7.12 -23.29
N ASP A 55 -0.83 -6.48 -22.10
CA ASP A 55 -1.11 -5.05 -21.93
C ASP A 55 -0.22 -4.47 -20.82
N LYS A 56 0.33 -3.27 -21.05
CA LYS A 56 1.13 -2.51 -20.08
C LYS A 56 0.38 -2.26 -18.76
N ARG A 57 -0.95 -2.11 -18.81
CA ARG A 57 -1.81 -1.94 -17.64
C ARG A 57 -1.81 -3.18 -16.75
N LEU A 58 -1.95 -4.36 -17.34
CA LEU A 58 -1.91 -5.63 -16.60
C LEU A 58 -0.56 -5.83 -15.91
N LEU A 59 0.53 -5.44 -16.57
CA LEU A 59 1.86 -5.46 -16.01
C LEU A 59 1.99 -4.48 -14.83
N PHE A 60 1.51 -3.25 -15.00
CA PHE A 60 1.50 -2.24 -13.95
C PHE A 60 0.71 -2.70 -12.71
N MET A 61 -0.48 -3.25 -12.92
CA MET A 61 -1.32 -3.77 -11.84
C MET A 61 -0.66 -4.93 -11.10
N GLU A 62 0.05 -5.81 -11.81
CA GLU A 62 0.78 -6.91 -11.19
C GLU A 62 2.00 -6.41 -10.38
N VAL A 63 2.71 -5.39 -10.88
CA VAL A 63 3.78 -4.70 -10.12
C VAL A 63 3.21 -4.07 -8.85
N ALA A 64 2.09 -3.35 -8.96
CA ALA A 64 1.43 -2.73 -7.81
C ALA A 64 1.01 -3.78 -6.75
N ARG A 65 0.37 -4.86 -7.20
CA ARG A 65 -0.07 -5.96 -6.34
C ARG A 65 1.10 -6.63 -5.62
N ASN A 66 2.17 -6.91 -6.34
CA ASN A 66 3.35 -7.57 -5.78
C ASN A 66 4.03 -6.71 -4.72
N GLU A 67 4.15 -5.41 -4.97
CA GLU A 67 4.75 -4.49 -4.02
C GLU A 67 3.85 -4.27 -2.78
N CYS A 68 2.54 -4.16 -2.97
CA CYS A 68 1.60 -4.11 -1.83
C CYS A 68 1.70 -5.38 -0.97
N ALA A 69 1.82 -6.56 -1.60
CA ALA A 69 2.01 -7.81 -0.87
C ALA A 69 3.33 -7.81 -0.08
N ARG A 70 4.44 -7.38 -0.70
CA ARG A 70 5.75 -7.27 -0.02
C ARG A 70 5.70 -6.32 1.18
N GLN A 71 5.01 -5.20 1.06
CA GLN A 71 4.84 -4.25 2.15
C GLN A 71 3.89 -4.77 3.24
N ALA A 72 2.86 -5.52 2.85
CA ALA A 72 1.93 -6.13 3.79
C ALA A 72 2.59 -7.26 4.61
N ASP A 73 3.55 -7.99 4.05
CA ASP A 73 4.29 -9.06 4.73
C ASP A 73 5.38 -8.54 5.70
N ALA A 74 5.65 -7.22 5.71
CA ALA A 74 6.47 -6.62 6.77
C ALA A 74 5.80 -6.92 8.13
N PRO A 75 6.56 -7.46 9.11
CA PRO A 75 5.96 -8.03 10.31
C PRO A 75 5.17 -6.97 11.10
N MET A 76 3.86 -7.07 11.06
CA MET A 76 2.98 -6.60 12.11
C MET A 76 2.95 -7.61 13.28
N ASP A 77 4.06 -8.36 13.44
CA ASP A 77 4.25 -9.41 14.44
C ASP A 77 4.36 -8.90 15.89
N LEU A 78 3.69 -7.78 16.19
CA LEU A 78 3.63 -7.23 17.55
C LEU A 78 2.50 -7.81 18.39
N VAL A 79 1.90 -8.91 17.96
CA VAL A 79 0.93 -9.64 18.78
C VAL A 79 1.67 -10.62 19.70
N GLY A 80 2.58 -10.09 20.52
CA GLY A 80 3.04 -10.79 21.72
C GLY A 80 1.98 -10.66 22.81
N ALA A 81 1.80 -11.70 23.62
CA ALA A 81 0.81 -11.77 24.71
C ALA A 81 0.96 -10.66 25.80
N CYS A 82 1.88 -9.73 25.65
CA CYS A 82 2.21 -8.67 26.61
C CYS A 82 2.09 -7.24 26.03
N CYS A 83 1.62 -7.06 24.78
CA CYS A 83 1.53 -5.72 24.18
C CYS A 83 0.20 -5.05 24.49
N THR A 84 0.23 -3.81 24.97
CA THR A 84 -0.97 -3.00 25.17
C THR A 84 -1.57 -2.55 23.84
N PRO A 85 -2.87 -2.21 23.75
CA PRO A 85 -3.44 -1.61 22.57
C PRO A 85 -2.65 -0.40 22.04
N ARG A 86 -2.09 0.40 22.95
CA ARG A 86 -1.22 1.54 22.61
C ARG A 86 0.01 1.09 21.82
N ASP A 87 0.70 0.05 22.27
CA ASP A 87 1.93 -0.44 21.63
C ASP A 87 1.64 -0.95 20.21
N VAL A 88 0.57 -1.72 20.06
CA VAL A 88 0.17 -2.28 18.74
C VAL A 88 -0.27 -1.16 17.80
N LEU A 89 -1.07 -0.20 18.27
CA LEU A 89 -1.50 0.95 17.47
C LEU A 89 -0.33 1.84 17.06
N CYS A 90 0.63 2.11 17.97
CA CYS A 90 1.85 2.84 17.62
C CYS A 90 2.63 2.15 16.51
N ALA A 91 2.80 0.84 16.58
CA ALA A 91 3.51 0.09 15.56
C ALA A 91 2.75 0.05 14.23
N ALA A 92 1.43 -0.18 14.27
CA ALA A 92 0.58 -0.12 13.08
C ALA A 92 0.62 1.27 12.44
N GLY A 93 0.56 2.33 13.23
CA GLY A 93 0.65 3.71 12.75
C GLY A 93 1.98 4.02 12.08
N ARG A 94 3.12 3.59 12.67
CA ARG A 94 4.44 3.73 12.05
C ARG A 94 4.51 3.00 10.71
N HIS A 95 3.95 1.81 10.64
CA HIS A 95 3.91 1.04 9.40
C HIS A 95 3.07 1.74 8.32
N ILE A 96 1.83 2.15 8.65
CA ILE A 96 0.93 2.87 7.74
C ILE A 96 1.61 4.14 7.21
N LEU A 97 2.21 4.93 8.10
CA LEU A 97 2.88 6.16 7.73
C LEU A 97 4.13 5.90 6.87
N SER A 98 4.95 4.90 7.21
CA SER A 98 6.16 4.55 6.44
C SER A 98 5.84 4.15 5.00
N VAL A 99 4.78 3.34 4.80
CA VAL A 99 4.30 2.96 3.48
C VAL A 99 3.78 4.18 2.71
N SER A 100 2.99 5.02 3.38
CA SER A 100 2.39 6.22 2.76
C SER A 100 3.43 7.27 2.36
N LEU A 101 4.53 7.39 3.12
CA LEU A 101 5.63 8.32 2.85
C LEU A 101 6.73 7.70 1.96
N SER A 102 6.63 6.43 1.60
CA SER A 102 7.61 5.80 0.71
C SER A 102 7.52 6.38 -0.71
N GLU A 103 8.67 6.46 -1.39
CA GLU A 103 8.72 6.91 -2.79
C GLU A 103 7.79 6.05 -3.67
N PHE A 104 7.81 4.74 -3.48
CA PHE A 104 6.95 3.83 -4.21
C PHE A 104 5.47 4.10 -3.92
N GLY A 105 5.07 4.17 -2.65
CA GLY A 105 3.68 4.43 -2.25
C GLY A 105 3.13 5.73 -2.84
N LEU A 106 3.91 6.81 -2.75
CA LEU A 106 3.54 8.11 -3.31
C LEU A 106 3.39 8.07 -4.84
N ARG A 107 4.38 7.52 -5.56
CA ARG A 107 4.34 7.45 -7.02
C ARG A 107 3.18 6.58 -7.51
N MET A 108 2.98 5.43 -6.89
CA MET A 108 1.88 4.52 -7.21
C MET A 108 0.52 5.18 -6.96
N PHE A 109 0.35 5.85 -5.82
CA PHE A 109 -0.85 6.61 -5.52
C PHE A 109 -1.14 7.68 -6.58
N ARG A 110 -0.12 8.51 -6.94
CA ARG A 110 -0.27 9.54 -7.96
C ARG A 110 -0.66 8.97 -9.33
N ILE A 111 -0.05 7.87 -9.75
CA ILE A 111 -0.40 7.19 -11.02
C ILE A 111 -1.85 6.69 -10.97
N CYS A 112 -2.24 6.01 -9.90
CA CYS A 112 -3.60 5.49 -9.77
C CYS A 112 -4.65 6.60 -9.76
N VAL A 113 -4.39 7.73 -9.11
CA VAL A 113 -5.29 8.89 -9.11
C VAL A 113 -5.35 9.56 -10.49
N ALA A 114 -4.19 9.78 -11.14
CA ALA A 114 -4.14 10.42 -12.46
C ALA A 114 -4.85 9.60 -13.55
N GLU A 115 -4.80 8.28 -13.44
CA GLU A 115 -5.37 7.36 -14.43
C GLU A 115 -6.76 6.82 -14.06
N ALA A 116 -7.33 7.23 -12.91
CA ALA A 116 -8.57 6.67 -12.36
C ALA A 116 -9.75 6.77 -13.33
N ASP A 117 -9.90 7.92 -13.99
CA ASP A 117 -11.00 8.15 -14.93
C ASP A 117 -10.83 7.34 -16.22
N ARG A 118 -9.60 7.15 -16.66
CA ARG A 118 -9.26 6.44 -17.88
C ARG A 118 -9.23 4.92 -17.70
N PHE A 119 -8.76 4.49 -16.54
CA PHE A 119 -8.59 3.08 -16.17
C PHE A 119 -9.12 2.79 -14.77
N PRO A 120 -10.43 2.75 -14.55
CA PRO A 120 -11.04 2.60 -13.22
C PRO A 120 -10.64 1.29 -12.51
N ASP A 121 -10.34 0.23 -13.26
CA ASP A 121 -9.86 -1.04 -12.69
C ASP A 121 -8.48 -0.91 -12.04
N LEU A 122 -7.63 0.02 -12.50
CA LEU A 122 -6.32 0.29 -11.93
C LEU A 122 -6.45 0.78 -10.48
N GLY A 123 -7.27 1.82 -10.28
CA GLY A 123 -7.54 2.37 -8.96
C GLY A 123 -8.17 1.35 -8.01
N ARG A 124 -9.13 0.56 -8.53
CA ARG A 124 -9.80 -0.50 -7.77
C ARG A 124 -8.80 -1.54 -7.28
N GLN A 125 -7.94 -2.08 -8.15
CA GLN A 125 -6.98 -3.11 -7.79
C GLN A 125 -5.91 -2.60 -6.83
N PHE A 126 -5.45 -1.36 -7.00
CA PHE A 126 -4.54 -0.73 -6.04
C PHE A 126 -5.20 -0.63 -4.66
N TYR A 127 -6.44 -0.16 -4.60
CA TYR A 127 -7.18 -0.02 -3.35
C TYR A 127 -7.40 -1.37 -2.65
N GLU A 128 -7.80 -2.39 -3.41
CA GLU A 128 -8.05 -3.75 -2.91
C GLU A 128 -6.77 -4.45 -2.44
N SER A 129 -5.64 -4.26 -3.14
CA SER A 129 -4.37 -4.94 -2.82
C SER A 129 -3.53 -4.25 -1.73
N GLY A 130 -3.78 -2.98 -1.46
CA GLY A 130 -3.05 -2.18 -0.47
C GLY A 130 -3.95 -1.72 0.69
N PRO A 131 -4.68 -0.61 0.56
CA PRO A 131 -5.50 -0.05 1.65
C PRO A 131 -6.47 -1.03 2.30
N MET A 132 -7.17 -1.84 1.51
CA MET A 132 -8.12 -2.84 2.01
C MET A 132 -7.45 -3.96 2.82
N VAL A 133 -6.22 -4.34 2.48
CA VAL A 133 -5.45 -5.35 3.23
C VAL A 133 -5.05 -4.80 4.60
N VAL A 134 -4.54 -3.57 4.64
CA VAL A 134 -4.19 -2.88 5.89
C VAL A 134 -5.42 -2.73 6.78
N ARG A 135 -6.53 -2.25 6.22
CA ARG A 135 -7.83 -2.14 6.91
C ARG A 135 -8.27 -3.47 7.52
N ALA A 136 -8.25 -4.56 6.74
CA ALA A 136 -8.67 -5.87 7.21
C ALA A 136 -7.83 -6.37 8.39
N ARG A 137 -6.50 -6.23 8.33
CA ARG A 137 -5.60 -6.61 9.43
C ARG A 137 -5.86 -5.79 10.69
N LEU A 138 -6.00 -4.47 10.54
CA LEU A 138 -6.28 -3.58 11.67
C LEU A 138 -7.65 -3.90 12.29
N ARG A 139 -8.69 -4.07 11.48
CA ARG A 139 -10.02 -4.49 11.92
C ARG A 139 -9.98 -5.79 12.73
N ASP A 140 -9.25 -6.80 12.24
CA ASP A 140 -9.16 -8.09 12.91
C ASP A 140 -8.43 -7.98 14.27
N TYR A 141 -7.41 -7.15 14.36
CA TYR A 141 -6.77 -6.80 15.63
C TYR A 141 -7.76 -6.09 16.58
N LEU A 142 -8.47 -5.08 16.10
CA LEU A 142 -9.43 -4.30 16.90
C LEU A 142 -10.56 -5.18 17.45
N LYS A 143 -11.06 -6.14 16.66
CA LYS A 143 -12.03 -7.15 17.11
C LYS A 143 -11.47 -8.01 18.25
N GLY A 144 -10.21 -8.44 18.13
CA GLY A 144 -9.54 -9.21 19.18
C GLY A 144 -9.36 -8.39 20.47
N ALA A 145 -8.94 -7.11 20.37
CA ALA A 145 -8.79 -6.23 21.52
C ALA A 145 -10.13 -5.91 22.21
N ALA A 146 -11.19 -5.71 21.43
CA ALA A 146 -12.54 -5.53 21.98
C ALA A 146 -13.05 -6.80 22.69
N ALA A 147 -12.78 -7.98 22.14
CA ALA A 147 -13.15 -9.26 22.78
C ALA A 147 -12.41 -9.49 24.10
N ARG A 148 -11.22 -8.89 24.29
CA ARG A 148 -10.48 -8.88 25.58
C ARG A 148 -10.93 -7.79 26.54
N GLY A 149 -11.88 -6.93 26.13
CA GLY A 149 -12.37 -5.81 26.95
C GLY A 149 -11.42 -4.61 27.00
N GLU A 150 -10.45 -4.52 26.11
CA GLU A 150 -9.46 -3.44 26.04
C GLU A 150 -9.96 -2.22 25.25
N LEU A 151 -10.90 -2.45 24.32
CA LEU A 151 -11.51 -1.43 23.47
C LEU A 151 -13.03 -1.60 23.41
N GLN A 152 -13.74 -0.48 23.21
CA GLN A 152 -15.18 -0.44 22.98
C GLN A 152 -15.49 0.14 21.61
N ILE A 153 -15.77 -0.70 20.63
CA ILE A 153 -15.95 -0.34 19.21
C ILE A 153 -17.24 -0.97 18.71
N GLU A 154 -18.09 -0.20 18.06
CA GLU A 154 -19.32 -0.67 17.40
C GLU A 154 -19.10 -0.99 15.93
N ASP A 155 -18.41 -0.09 15.22
CA ASP A 155 -18.07 -0.23 13.79
C ASP A 155 -16.55 -0.38 13.63
N PHE A 156 -16.10 -1.63 13.51
CA PHE A 156 -14.68 -1.96 13.38
C PHE A 156 -14.09 -1.54 12.04
N ASP A 157 -14.89 -1.52 10.98
CA ASP A 157 -14.42 -1.12 9.65
C ASP A 157 -14.16 0.38 9.63
N LEU A 158 -15.11 1.18 10.12
CA LEU A 158 -14.94 2.63 10.22
C LEU A 158 -13.81 3.01 11.19
N ALA A 159 -13.71 2.34 12.34
CA ALA A 159 -12.62 2.59 13.30
C ALA A 159 -11.24 2.32 12.69
N ALA A 160 -11.09 1.25 11.89
CA ALA A 160 -9.86 0.96 11.17
C ALA A 160 -9.52 2.04 10.14
N ASP A 161 -10.50 2.50 9.36
CA ASP A 161 -10.32 3.58 8.39
C ASP A 161 -9.94 4.90 9.08
N GLN A 162 -10.64 5.27 10.16
CA GLN A 162 -10.36 6.47 10.94
C GLN A 162 -8.93 6.47 11.49
N PHE A 163 -8.48 5.34 12.05
CA PHE A 163 -7.11 5.24 12.56
C PHE A 163 -6.08 5.40 11.45
N ALA A 164 -6.28 4.74 10.30
CA ALA A 164 -5.37 4.85 9.17
C ALA A 164 -5.25 6.29 8.66
N GLU A 165 -6.36 7.02 8.57
CA GLU A 165 -6.34 8.42 8.14
C GLU A 165 -5.74 9.36 9.19
N LEU A 166 -5.97 9.14 10.49
CA LEU A 166 -5.30 9.88 11.56
C LEU A 166 -3.77 9.74 11.48
N CYS A 167 -3.26 8.53 11.18
CA CYS A 167 -1.82 8.31 11.01
C CYS A 167 -1.23 9.03 9.80
N ARG A 168 -2.02 9.43 8.83
CA ARG A 168 -1.60 10.13 7.60
C ARG A 168 -1.76 11.65 7.68
N ALA A 169 -2.38 12.15 8.75
CA ALA A 169 -2.68 13.55 8.94
C ALA A 169 -1.42 14.43 8.81
N ASP A 170 -1.57 15.64 8.22
CA ASP A 170 -0.51 16.63 7.99
C ASP A 170 0.58 16.17 7.00
N LEU A 171 1.30 15.08 7.27
CA LEU A 171 2.50 14.72 6.52
C LEU A 171 2.19 14.21 5.10
N VAL A 172 1.20 13.33 4.96
CA VAL A 172 0.86 12.75 3.65
C VAL A 172 0.29 13.79 2.68
N PRO A 173 -0.64 14.69 3.07
CA PRO A 173 -1.05 15.80 2.22
C PRO A 173 0.11 16.70 1.78
N ARG A 174 1.02 17.07 2.69
CA ARG A 174 2.21 17.87 2.35
C ARG A 174 3.10 17.18 1.32
N LEU A 175 3.28 15.86 1.46
CA LEU A 175 4.03 15.06 0.48
C LEU A 175 3.32 14.97 -0.87
N ILE A 176 2.00 14.75 -0.89
CA ILE A 176 1.20 14.64 -2.13
C ILE A 176 1.29 15.93 -2.94
N PHE A 177 1.16 17.08 -2.27
CA PHE A 177 1.24 18.41 -2.90
C PHE A 177 2.68 18.89 -3.12
N ASN A 178 3.69 18.09 -2.80
CA ASN A 178 5.11 18.41 -2.95
C ASN A 178 5.50 19.71 -2.21
N ILE A 179 4.87 19.95 -1.04
CA ILE A 179 5.22 21.05 -0.13
C ILE A 179 6.50 20.69 0.59
N ASP A 180 6.55 19.47 1.15
CA ASP A 180 7.73 18.86 1.76
C ASP A 180 7.92 17.44 1.24
N THR A 181 9.19 17.05 1.09
CA THR A 181 9.57 15.72 0.59
C THR A 181 10.22 14.85 1.66
N GLU A 182 10.66 15.47 2.75
CA GLU A 182 11.31 14.79 3.88
C GLU A 182 10.69 15.24 5.19
N PHE A 183 10.58 14.31 6.13
CA PHE A 183 10.02 14.55 7.45
C PHE A 183 10.94 13.96 8.51
N SER A 184 11.16 14.70 9.58
CA SER A 184 11.95 14.24 10.72
C SER A 184 11.29 13.08 11.47
N ALA A 185 12.07 12.35 12.25
CA ALA A 185 11.53 11.32 13.14
C ALA A 185 10.53 11.90 14.16
N GLU A 186 10.79 13.11 14.63
CA GLU A 186 9.94 13.83 15.60
C GLU A 186 8.58 14.19 14.99
N GLU A 187 8.54 14.68 13.75
CA GLU A 187 7.28 14.97 13.04
C GLU A 187 6.44 13.70 12.88
N ARG A 188 7.08 12.59 12.48
CA ARG A 188 6.41 11.29 12.30
C ARG A 188 5.83 10.78 13.61
N GLU A 189 6.63 10.77 14.68
CA GLU A 189 6.18 10.31 16.01
C GLU A 189 5.10 11.23 16.60
N ARG A 190 5.16 12.54 16.36
CA ARG A 190 4.10 13.48 16.77
C ARG A 190 2.76 13.12 16.17
N VAL A 191 2.70 12.82 14.86
CA VAL A 191 1.46 12.45 14.18
C VAL A 191 0.94 11.11 14.70
N ILE A 192 1.83 10.11 14.85
CA ILE A 192 1.45 8.78 15.33
C ILE A 192 0.95 8.84 16.78
N ALA A 193 1.66 9.54 17.67
CA ALA A 193 1.24 9.69 19.05
C ALA A 193 -0.14 10.35 19.16
N GLY A 194 -0.37 11.45 18.40
CA GLY A 194 -1.65 12.12 18.36
C GLY A 194 -2.77 11.23 17.81
N ALA A 195 -2.51 10.45 16.76
CA ALA A 195 -3.47 9.50 16.21
C ALA A 195 -3.87 8.42 17.24
N VAL A 196 -2.89 7.85 17.93
CA VAL A 196 -3.12 6.83 18.98
C VAL A 196 -3.88 7.42 20.17
N GLU A 197 -3.52 8.63 20.61
CA GLU A 197 -4.21 9.31 21.70
C GLU A 197 -5.68 9.59 21.38
N LEU A 198 -5.96 10.14 20.22
CA LEU A 198 -7.33 10.40 19.78
C LEU A 198 -8.14 9.09 19.65
N PHE A 199 -7.53 8.07 19.07
CA PHE A 199 -8.18 6.78 18.91
C PHE A 199 -8.52 6.13 20.26
N LEU A 200 -7.57 6.10 21.21
CA LEU A 200 -7.78 5.53 22.52
C LEU A 200 -8.69 6.39 23.41
N ALA A 201 -8.71 7.71 23.24
CA ALA A 201 -9.67 8.57 23.91
C ALA A 201 -11.14 8.28 23.49
N ARG A 202 -11.35 7.83 22.24
CA ARG A 202 -12.68 7.48 21.73
C ARG A 202 -13.06 6.03 22.01
N TYR A 203 -12.11 5.10 21.90
CA TYR A 203 -12.39 3.66 21.87
C TYR A 203 -11.72 2.87 23.02
N GLY A 204 -10.82 3.46 23.81
CA GLY A 204 -10.21 2.83 24.96
C GLY A 204 -11.20 2.67 26.14
N VAL A 205 -10.98 1.64 26.94
CA VAL A 205 -11.76 1.35 28.17
C VAL A 205 -10.97 1.85 29.39
#